data_36c83fb242f09b4fb9e5c17939c59eda
#
_entry.id   36c83fb242f09b4fb9e5c17939c59eda
#
_cell.length_a   1.000
_cell.length_b   1.000
_cell.length_c   1.000
_cell.angle_alpha   90.00
_cell.angle_beta   90.00
_cell.angle_gamma   90.00
#
_symmetry.space_group_name_H-M   'P 1'
#
loop_
_entity.id
_entity.type
_entity.pdbx_description
1 polymer ?
#
loop_
_entity_poly.entity_id
_entity_poly.type
_entity_poly.pdbx_seq_one_letter_code
_entity_poly.pdbx_strand_id
1 'polypeptide(L)'
;MLNNLLQQATSPNGRARQYAIEHTVELTNLIPPTVSYESGGHTLIIGPTMLIERITEPLSSMASITLLSVDGEPGTQSNLYYADTVEISGFLGAFSVNVENHGKRVNLAQAAIGGNTFDIVLDMSLNGLMSEEVPVPGYFPVGRGYPKLADALEEIPTLMGTFDKPKYFRLEPDLCAHSSRGVKGCERCVDACPAGALSSEGSEQTGHRIQINPYLCQGVGTCATACPTEAIHYALPNPADTQKFIERLLANYHQAGGEKPIVLICSSRHESYNVMALKVLPDNVIPVVVEELPSVGIDSWFAALVNGATQVLFAASRHMPPTIQRILNQEVSMAQSLLTHLGLPKETIDILYLESLREGMPVLCEQPLGLKLGDLIGNKRERLFTALDALAETLNAQPSVQPLSISAPYGTIECQASDCTLCMSCVAVCPTRALHPAGDSPALRFIEQDCVQCGLCVKACPEQALSATPQLNWNKAARQGVVTLHQEEPAKCLRCHKPFAPQSMITMLQTKLRGHSHFATPEALNRIAMCEDCRVVDMFEAMAHDPEQQLKY
;
A
#
# COMPACT_ATOMS: atom_id res chain seq x y z
N MET A 1 12.09 15.20 -25.60
CA MET A 1 10.88 15.66 -26.33
C MET A 1 10.06 16.67 -25.52
N LEU A 2 9.79 16.36 -24.26
CA LEU A 2 8.99 17.20 -23.37
C LEU A 2 9.58 18.62 -23.21
N ASN A 3 10.86 18.76 -22.88
CA ASN A 3 11.54 20.04 -22.71
C ASN A 3 11.45 20.94 -23.96
N ASN A 4 11.58 20.38 -25.14
CA ASN A 4 11.46 21.14 -26.40
C ASN A 4 10.04 21.68 -26.62
N LEU A 5 9.00 20.93 -26.23
CA LEU A 5 7.62 21.37 -26.30
C LEU A 5 7.33 22.53 -25.34
N LEU A 6 7.84 22.43 -24.10
CA LEU A 6 7.63 23.44 -23.07
C LEU A 6 8.31 24.78 -23.41
N GLN A 7 9.44 24.76 -24.10
CA GLN A 7 10.16 25.96 -24.57
C GLN A 7 9.46 26.71 -25.70
N GLN A 8 8.49 26.11 -26.39
CA GLN A 8 7.76 26.73 -27.49
C GLN A 8 6.56 27.57 -27.06
N ALA A 9 6.17 27.53 -25.79
CA ALA A 9 5.01 28.23 -25.28
C ALA A 9 5.27 29.74 -25.13
N THR A 10 4.48 30.58 -25.84
CA THR A 10 4.63 32.04 -25.87
C THR A 10 3.62 32.79 -25.01
N SER A 11 2.59 32.12 -24.50
CA SER A 11 1.60 32.75 -23.63
C SER A 11 2.21 33.15 -22.25
N PRO A 12 1.57 34.07 -21.50
CA PRO A 12 2.02 34.38 -20.13
C PRO A 12 2.17 33.14 -19.23
N ASN A 13 1.17 32.25 -19.25
CA ASN A 13 1.20 31.01 -18.48
C ASN A 13 2.27 30.03 -18.99
N GLY A 14 2.49 29.97 -20.30
CA GLY A 14 3.54 29.14 -20.88
C GLY A 14 4.95 29.59 -20.49
N ARG A 15 5.20 30.91 -20.47
CA ARG A 15 6.47 31.45 -19.96
C ARG A 15 6.65 31.21 -18.45
N ALA A 16 5.57 31.35 -17.67
CA ALA A 16 5.60 31.07 -16.23
C ALA A 16 5.86 29.59 -15.96
N ARG A 17 5.26 28.69 -16.74
CA ARG A 17 5.51 27.24 -16.69
C ARG A 17 6.97 26.91 -17.00
N GLN A 18 7.52 27.48 -18.08
CA GLN A 18 8.92 27.30 -18.42
C GLN A 18 9.83 27.80 -17.30
N TYR A 19 9.60 29.01 -16.79
CA TYR A 19 10.37 29.56 -15.66
C TYR A 19 10.31 28.64 -14.44
N ALA A 20 9.12 28.16 -14.06
CA ALA A 20 8.95 27.28 -12.93
C ALA A 20 9.77 25.98 -13.05
N ILE A 21 9.74 25.35 -14.23
CA ILE A 21 10.48 24.10 -14.49
C ILE A 21 11.99 24.36 -14.47
N GLU A 22 12.47 25.43 -15.07
CA GLU A 22 13.91 25.77 -15.14
C GLU A 22 14.47 26.18 -13.76
N HIS A 23 13.65 26.76 -12.87
CA HIS A 23 14.08 27.27 -11.55
C HIS A 23 13.71 26.35 -10.37
N THR A 24 13.06 25.22 -10.63
CA THR A 24 12.81 24.21 -9.62
C THR A 24 13.85 23.09 -9.77
N VAL A 25 14.59 22.83 -8.69
CA VAL A 25 15.59 21.77 -8.67
C VAL A 25 14.90 20.43 -8.80
N GLU A 26 15.21 19.70 -9.87
CA GLU A 26 14.72 18.34 -10.07
C GLU A 26 15.24 17.42 -8.96
N LEU A 27 14.41 16.45 -8.58
CA LEU A 27 14.79 15.38 -7.64
C LEU A 27 15.61 14.29 -8.38
N THR A 28 16.65 14.74 -9.07
CA THR A 28 17.60 13.90 -9.79
C THR A 28 18.85 13.63 -8.94
N ASN A 29 19.70 12.71 -9.37
CA ASN A 29 20.94 12.32 -8.67
C ASN A 29 20.74 11.66 -7.30
N LEU A 30 19.55 11.14 -7.04
CA LEU A 30 19.32 10.30 -5.88
C LEU A 30 19.82 8.88 -6.19
N ILE A 31 20.72 8.36 -5.35
CA ILE A 31 21.28 7.02 -5.53
C ILE A 31 20.53 6.07 -4.58
N PRO A 32 19.51 5.34 -5.06
CA PRO A 32 18.84 4.35 -4.23
C PRO A 32 19.73 3.14 -3.97
N PRO A 33 19.49 2.38 -2.90
CA PRO A 33 20.02 1.03 -2.80
C PRO A 33 19.54 0.19 -4.00
N THR A 34 20.40 -0.70 -4.51
CA THR A 34 20.11 -1.53 -5.68
C THR A 34 20.03 -3.01 -5.34
N VAL A 35 19.44 -3.78 -6.23
CA VAL A 35 19.63 -5.24 -6.37
C VAL A 35 20.13 -5.51 -7.77
N SER A 36 20.95 -6.56 -7.91
CA SER A 36 21.54 -6.93 -9.19
C SER A 36 20.93 -8.23 -9.70
N TYR A 37 20.55 -8.25 -10.96
CA TYR A 37 20.22 -9.46 -11.70
C TYR A 37 21.48 -9.97 -12.39
N GLU A 38 21.65 -11.28 -12.39
CA GLU A 38 22.71 -11.95 -13.15
C GLU A 38 22.05 -12.88 -14.18
N SER A 39 22.26 -12.64 -15.46
CA SER A 39 21.68 -13.41 -16.55
C SER A 39 22.78 -13.98 -17.46
N GLY A 40 22.88 -15.30 -17.50
CA GLY A 40 23.78 -16.02 -18.38
C GLY A 40 23.24 -16.17 -19.80
N GLY A 41 21.95 -15.83 -20.05
CA GLY A 41 21.31 -15.94 -21.35
C GLY A 41 20.68 -17.32 -21.66
N HIS A 42 20.44 -18.15 -20.64
CA HIS A 42 19.67 -19.39 -20.81
C HIS A 42 18.19 -19.08 -20.97
N THR A 43 17.70 -19.21 -22.19
CA THR A 43 16.34 -18.77 -22.58
C THR A 43 15.39 -19.95 -22.74
N LEU A 44 14.23 -19.86 -22.10
CA LEU A 44 13.12 -20.78 -22.30
C LEU A 44 12.06 -20.13 -23.20
N ILE A 45 11.61 -20.82 -24.24
CA ILE A 45 10.53 -20.38 -25.11
C ILE A 45 9.37 -21.37 -24.93
N ILE A 46 8.19 -20.85 -24.57
CA ILE A 46 7.00 -21.62 -24.28
C ILE A 46 5.90 -21.27 -25.30
N GLY A 47 5.20 -22.26 -25.82
CA GLY A 47 4.07 -22.02 -26.71
C GLY A 47 3.72 -23.20 -27.61
N PRO A 48 2.83 -22.98 -28.60
CA PRO A 48 2.53 -23.96 -29.62
C PRO A 48 3.77 -24.36 -30.44
N THR A 49 3.99 -25.64 -30.62
CA THR A 49 5.20 -26.21 -31.26
C THR A 49 5.57 -25.52 -32.56
N MET A 50 4.60 -25.37 -33.50
CA MET A 50 4.87 -24.74 -34.79
C MET A 50 5.33 -23.26 -34.68
N LEU A 51 4.95 -22.55 -33.64
CA LEU A 51 5.33 -21.16 -33.45
C LEU A 51 6.73 -21.06 -32.82
N ILE A 52 6.98 -21.81 -31.74
CA ILE A 52 8.24 -21.72 -30.99
C ILE A 52 9.45 -22.20 -31.79
N GLU A 53 9.31 -23.20 -32.68
CA GLU A 53 10.39 -23.66 -33.56
C GLU A 53 10.84 -22.61 -34.59
N ARG A 54 9.94 -21.68 -35.01
CA ARG A 54 10.23 -20.67 -36.04
C ARG A 54 10.95 -19.43 -35.52
N ILE A 55 10.94 -19.20 -34.21
CA ILE A 55 11.47 -17.97 -33.62
C ILE A 55 12.83 -18.15 -32.94
N THR A 56 13.47 -19.30 -33.12
CA THR A 56 14.80 -19.57 -32.54
C THR A 56 15.93 -18.82 -33.22
N GLU A 57 15.83 -18.53 -34.54
CA GLU A 57 16.88 -17.86 -35.30
C GLU A 57 17.25 -16.45 -34.78
N PRO A 58 16.27 -15.53 -34.50
CA PRO A 58 16.59 -14.22 -33.93
C PRO A 58 17.29 -14.29 -32.56
N LEU A 59 17.14 -15.39 -31.84
CA LEU A 59 17.71 -15.61 -30.49
C LEU A 59 18.98 -16.47 -30.52
N SER A 60 19.58 -16.70 -31.67
CA SER A 60 20.77 -17.56 -31.85
C SER A 60 22.01 -17.09 -31.07
N SER A 61 22.04 -15.82 -30.65
CA SER A 61 23.09 -15.25 -29.79
C SER A 61 23.01 -15.63 -28.31
N MET A 62 21.88 -16.22 -27.88
CA MET A 62 21.66 -16.65 -26.50
C MET A 62 22.52 -17.84 -26.12
N ALA A 63 22.93 -17.98 -24.85
CA ALA A 63 23.77 -19.06 -24.37
C ALA A 63 23.15 -20.46 -24.60
N SER A 64 21.85 -20.56 -24.43
CA SER A 64 21.06 -21.73 -24.81
C SER A 64 19.61 -21.36 -25.04
N ILE A 65 18.93 -22.12 -25.89
CA ILE A 65 17.49 -22.03 -26.12
C ILE A 65 16.89 -23.39 -25.79
N THR A 66 15.89 -23.38 -24.92
CA THR A 66 15.06 -24.55 -24.60
C THR A 66 13.62 -24.27 -25.06
N LEU A 67 12.99 -25.21 -25.73
CA LEU A 67 11.62 -25.10 -26.22
C LEU A 67 10.69 -25.96 -25.36
N LEU A 68 9.54 -25.40 -24.96
CA LEU A 68 8.50 -26.11 -24.21
C LEU A 68 7.18 -26.00 -24.95
N SER A 69 6.73 -27.13 -25.51
CA SER A 69 5.42 -27.21 -26.15
C SER A 69 4.30 -27.32 -25.12
N VAL A 70 3.22 -26.55 -25.33
CA VAL A 70 1.98 -26.59 -24.53
C VAL A 70 0.78 -27.15 -25.31
N ASP A 71 0.95 -27.52 -26.58
CA ASP A 71 -0.10 -28.15 -27.44
C ASP A 71 0.09 -29.65 -27.67
N GLY A 72 1.24 -30.18 -27.23
CA GLY A 72 1.58 -31.60 -27.37
C GLY A 72 1.85 -32.07 -28.81
N GLU A 73 1.87 -31.14 -29.78
CA GLU A 73 2.15 -31.47 -31.18
C GLU A 73 3.63 -31.84 -31.37
N PRO A 74 3.96 -32.84 -32.22
CA PRO A 74 5.32 -33.26 -32.45
C PRO A 74 6.14 -32.17 -33.16
N GLY A 75 7.36 -31.97 -32.72
CA GLY A 75 8.32 -31.03 -33.32
C GLY A 75 9.57 -31.75 -33.84
N THR A 76 10.46 -30.97 -34.44
CA THR A 76 11.66 -31.45 -35.13
C THR A 76 12.95 -31.18 -34.36
N GLN A 77 12.95 -30.27 -33.39
CA GLN A 77 14.13 -29.83 -32.68
C GLN A 77 14.44 -30.73 -31.47
N SER A 78 15.73 -31.00 -31.24
CA SER A 78 16.20 -31.87 -30.16
C SER A 78 16.11 -31.26 -28.76
N ASN A 79 15.97 -29.93 -28.66
CA ASN A 79 15.81 -29.15 -27.43
C ASN A 79 14.34 -28.84 -27.10
N LEU A 80 13.39 -29.58 -27.72
CA LEU A 80 11.97 -29.46 -27.50
C LEU A 80 11.51 -30.44 -26.40
N TYR A 81 10.81 -29.92 -25.42
CA TYR A 81 10.22 -30.61 -24.29
C TYR A 81 8.69 -30.46 -24.31
N TYR A 82 8.00 -31.37 -23.62
CA TYR A 82 6.54 -31.40 -23.52
C TYR A 82 6.11 -31.47 -22.06
N ALA A 83 5.00 -30.86 -21.72
CA ALA A 83 4.43 -30.93 -20.39
C ALA A 83 2.89 -30.85 -20.39
N ASP A 84 2.27 -31.62 -19.48
CA ASP A 84 0.82 -31.55 -19.23
C ASP A 84 0.49 -30.27 -18.42
N THR A 85 1.33 -29.94 -17.44
CA THR A 85 1.22 -28.70 -16.63
C THR A 85 2.58 -28.04 -16.43
N VAL A 86 2.58 -26.73 -16.34
CA VAL A 86 3.78 -25.90 -16.19
C VAL A 86 3.55 -24.91 -15.05
N GLU A 87 4.49 -24.84 -14.13
CA GLU A 87 4.53 -23.87 -13.04
C GLU A 87 5.82 -23.07 -13.14
N ILE A 88 5.69 -21.73 -13.23
CA ILE A 88 6.81 -20.81 -13.39
C ILE A 88 6.82 -19.85 -12.20
N SER A 89 8.01 -19.63 -11.63
CA SER A 89 8.24 -18.63 -10.61
C SER A 89 9.66 -18.05 -10.74
N GLY A 90 9.88 -16.83 -10.24
CA GLY A 90 11.19 -16.21 -10.27
C GLY A 90 11.22 -14.90 -11.08
N PHE A 91 12.41 -14.55 -11.56
CA PHE A 91 12.70 -13.29 -12.22
C PHE A 91 13.96 -13.45 -13.10
N LEU A 92 14.37 -12.41 -13.80
CA LEU A 92 15.55 -12.37 -14.66
C LEU A 92 16.78 -13.02 -13.98
N GLY A 93 17.33 -14.06 -14.59
CA GLY A 93 18.46 -14.84 -14.08
C GLY A 93 18.06 -15.95 -13.09
N ALA A 94 16.79 -16.08 -12.71
CA ALA A 94 16.39 -17.01 -11.65
C ALA A 94 14.96 -17.59 -11.83
N PHE A 95 14.54 -17.92 -13.05
CA PHE A 95 13.26 -18.57 -13.30
C PHE A 95 13.31 -20.06 -12.99
N SER A 96 12.59 -20.49 -11.96
CA SER A 96 12.34 -21.90 -11.68
C SER A 96 11.11 -22.36 -12.47
N VAL A 97 11.29 -23.38 -13.29
CA VAL A 97 10.23 -23.95 -14.14
C VAL A 97 10.05 -25.42 -13.79
N ASN A 98 8.94 -25.74 -13.16
CA ASN A 98 8.55 -27.10 -12.85
C ASN A 98 7.49 -27.57 -13.85
N VAL A 99 7.74 -28.69 -14.47
CA VAL A 99 6.84 -29.33 -15.42
C VAL A 99 6.33 -30.65 -14.86
N GLU A 100 5.09 -30.97 -15.12
CA GLU A 100 4.53 -32.29 -14.81
C GLU A 100 4.11 -32.98 -16.11
N ASN A 101 4.51 -34.24 -16.23
CA ASN A 101 4.17 -35.09 -17.34
C ASN A 101 3.86 -36.51 -16.80
N HIS A 102 2.70 -37.03 -17.09
CA HIS A 102 2.20 -38.34 -16.60
C HIS A 102 2.35 -38.53 -15.08
N GLY A 103 2.05 -37.47 -14.29
CA GLY A 103 2.10 -37.47 -12.82
C GLY A 103 3.51 -37.41 -12.24
N LYS A 104 4.54 -37.19 -13.06
CA LYS A 104 5.93 -36.99 -12.61
C LYS A 104 6.34 -35.52 -12.76
N ARG A 105 6.65 -34.90 -11.63
CA ARG A 105 7.12 -33.50 -11.56
C ARG A 105 8.64 -33.43 -11.67
N VAL A 106 9.14 -32.55 -12.55
CA VAL A 106 10.59 -32.39 -12.83
C VAL A 106 10.89 -30.88 -12.99
N ASN A 107 12.04 -30.42 -12.51
CA ASN A 107 12.57 -29.13 -12.86
C ASN A 107 13.13 -29.16 -14.29
N LEU A 108 12.56 -28.35 -15.18
CA LEU A 108 12.90 -28.35 -16.60
C LEU A 108 14.34 -27.87 -16.86
N ALA A 109 14.83 -26.88 -16.12
CA ALA A 109 16.19 -26.35 -16.29
C ALA A 109 17.24 -27.43 -15.97
N GLN A 110 16.98 -28.25 -14.94
CA GLN A 110 17.89 -29.36 -14.61
C GLN A 110 17.92 -30.43 -15.72
N ALA A 111 16.79 -30.69 -16.35
CA ALA A 111 16.72 -31.66 -17.44
C ALA A 111 17.33 -31.12 -18.75
N ALA A 112 17.15 -29.84 -19.05
CA ALA A 112 17.50 -29.26 -20.34
C ALA A 112 18.93 -28.70 -20.40
N ILE A 113 19.38 -28.05 -19.33
CA ILE A 113 20.67 -27.29 -19.30
C ILE A 113 21.57 -27.68 -18.13
N GLY A 114 21.16 -28.62 -17.27
CA GLY A 114 21.93 -29.03 -16.08
C GLY A 114 21.97 -27.99 -14.96
N GLY A 115 21.25 -26.87 -15.11
CA GLY A 115 21.09 -25.81 -14.11
C GLY A 115 19.82 -25.96 -13.30
N ASN A 116 19.58 -25.07 -12.35
CA ASN A 116 18.33 -25.08 -11.56
C ASN A 116 17.28 -24.08 -12.07
N THR A 117 17.70 -23.10 -12.87
CA THR A 117 16.87 -21.99 -13.34
C THR A 117 17.19 -21.63 -14.78
N PHE A 118 16.23 -21.02 -15.46
CA PHE A 118 16.45 -20.27 -16.69
C PHE A 118 16.64 -18.79 -16.36
N ASP A 119 17.28 -18.07 -17.25
CA ASP A 119 17.50 -16.62 -17.07
C ASP A 119 16.35 -15.80 -17.65
N ILE A 120 15.78 -16.23 -18.77
CA ILE A 120 14.77 -15.50 -19.53
C ILE A 120 13.67 -16.46 -19.97
N VAL A 121 12.42 -16.02 -19.95
CA VAL A 121 11.25 -16.78 -20.41
C VAL A 121 10.46 -15.97 -21.43
N LEU A 122 10.36 -16.48 -22.65
CA LEU A 122 9.47 -16.00 -23.69
C LEU A 122 8.23 -16.88 -23.75
N ASP A 123 7.09 -16.36 -23.32
CA ASP A 123 5.84 -17.11 -23.23
C ASP A 123 4.85 -16.67 -24.32
N MET A 124 4.59 -17.56 -25.26
CA MET A 124 3.66 -17.37 -26.39
C MET A 124 2.29 -18.02 -26.13
N SER A 125 2.04 -18.56 -24.93
CA SER A 125 0.72 -19.05 -24.56
C SER A 125 -0.30 -17.91 -24.46
N LEU A 126 -1.56 -18.18 -24.83
CA LEU A 126 -2.59 -17.15 -25.04
C LEU A 126 -2.75 -16.15 -23.88
N ASN A 127 -2.64 -16.62 -22.62
CA ASN A 127 -2.83 -15.78 -21.44
C ASN A 127 -1.54 -15.58 -20.63
N GLY A 128 -0.42 -16.16 -21.06
CA GLY A 128 0.77 -16.30 -20.25
C GLY A 128 0.56 -17.26 -19.08
N LEU A 129 1.62 -17.88 -18.59
CA LEU A 129 1.58 -18.86 -17.50
C LEU A 129 1.79 -18.26 -16.10
N MET A 130 2.45 -17.10 -15.99
CA MET A 130 2.50 -16.34 -14.75
C MET A 130 1.28 -15.43 -14.63
N SER A 131 0.80 -15.18 -13.42
CA SER A 131 -0.48 -14.48 -13.18
C SER A 131 -0.33 -12.96 -12.97
N GLU A 132 0.88 -12.46 -12.77
CA GLU A 132 1.15 -11.06 -12.49
C GLU A 132 0.70 -10.16 -13.64
N GLU A 133 -0.04 -9.10 -13.31
CA GLU A 133 -0.52 -8.12 -14.30
C GLU A 133 0.62 -7.32 -14.92
N VAL A 134 1.63 -6.98 -14.09
CA VAL A 134 2.88 -6.38 -14.54
C VAL A 134 3.92 -7.50 -14.60
N PRO A 135 4.36 -7.89 -15.82
CA PRO A 135 5.31 -8.99 -15.98
C PRO A 135 6.60 -8.74 -15.20
N VAL A 136 7.12 -9.79 -14.58
CA VAL A 136 8.40 -9.70 -13.87
C VAL A 136 9.55 -9.53 -14.86
N PRO A 137 10.68 -8.92 -14.46
CA PRO A 137 11.84 -8.76 -15.35
C PRO A 137 12.29 -10.11 -15.95
N GLY A 138 12.52 -10.14 -17.27
CA GLY A 138 12.94 -11.32 -18.00
C GLY A 138 11.80 -12.28 -18.41
N TYR A 139 10.55 -12.00 -18.06
CA TYR A 139 9.36 -12.73 -18.50
C TYR A 139 8.59 -11.94 -19.55
N PHE A 140 8.43 -12.50 -20.74
CA PHE A 140 7.80 -11.88 -21.90
C PHE A 140 6.51 -12.62 -22.30
N PRO A 141 5.34 -12.30 -21.73
CA PRO A 141 4.08 -12.94 -22.06
C PRO A 141 3.46 -12.39 -23.34
N VAL A 142 4.10 -12.59 -24.47
CA VAL A 142 3.68 -12.02 -25.77
C VAL A 142 2.30 -12.50 -26.23
N GLY A 143 1.87 -13.67 -25.75
CA GLY A 143 0.52 -14.17 -26.02
C GLY A 143 -0.61 -13.32 -25.44
N ARG A 144 -0.32 -12.46 -24.44
CA ARG A 144 -1.26 -11.45 -23.90
C ARG A 144 -1.45 -10.25 -24.84
N GLY A 145 -0.65 -10.15 -25.91
CA GLY A 145 -0.67 -9.02 -26.84
C GLY A 145 0.27 -7.87 -26.47
N TYR A 146 0.91 -7.91 -25.31
CA TYR A 146 1.95 -6.99 -24.87
C TYR A 146 2.93 -7.67 -23.90
N PRO A 147 4.28 -7.53 -24.09
CA PRO A 147 4.92 -6.83 -25.22
C PRO A 147 4.62 -7.51 -26.56
N LYS A 148 4.84 -6.82 -27.68
CA LYS A 148 4.75 -7.46 -28.99
C LYS A 148 5.93 -8.42 -29.18
N LEU A 149 5.72 -9.47 -29.94
CA LEU A 149 6.78 -10.47 -30.20
C LEU A 149 8.04 -9.82 -30.80
N ALA A 150 7.89 -8.87 -31.71
CA ALA A 150 9.04 -8.20 -32.35
C ALA A 150 9.87 -7.44 -31.31
N ASP A 151 9.20 -6.70 -30.40
CA ASP A 151 9.87 -5.94 -29.34
C ASP A 151 10.60 -6.87 -28.37
N ALA A 152 9.96 -7.99 -27.99
CA ALA A 152 10.57 -9.01 -27.12
C ALA A 152 11.81 -9.67 -27.76
N LEU A 153 11.75 -9.98 -29.07
CA LEU A 153 12.89 -10.58 -29.78
C LEU A 153 14.07 -9.60 -29.94
N GLU A 154 13.82 -8.30 -29.97
CA GLU A 154 14.85 -7.27 -29.98
C GLU A 154 15.46 -7.07 -28.57
N GLU A 155 14.63 -7.11 -27.53
CA GLU A 155 15.05 -6.88 -26.13
C GLU A 155 15.82 -8.08 -25.54
N ILE A 156 15.34 -9.31 -25.71
CA ILE A 156 15.90 -10.52 -25.08
C ILE A 156 17.42 -10.64 -25.24
N PRO A 157 18.04 -10.44 -26.43
CA PRO A 157 19.49 -10.51 -26.58
C PRO A 157 20.28 -9.48 -25.77
N THR A 158 19.64 -8.40 -25.36
CA THR A 158 20.26 -7.35 -24.54
C THR A 158 20.31 -7.69 -23.05
N LEU A 159 19.58 -8.73 -22.63
CA LEU A 159 19.42 -9.13 -21.22
C LEU A 159 20.46 -10.18 -20.77
N MET A 160 21.64 -10.21 -21.38
CA MET A 160 22.79 -11.01 -20.90
C MET A 160 23.76 -10.11 -20.13
N GLY A 161 24.15 -10.52 -18.93
CA GLY A 161 25.07 -9.78 -18.08
C GLY A 161 24.53 -9.48 -16.69
N THR A 162 25.06 -8.44 -16.06
CA THR A 162 24.63 -7.97 -14.74
C THR A 162 23.88 -6.65 -14.88
N PHE A 163 22.71 -6.56 -14.24
CA PHE A 163 21.82 -5.41 -14.32
C PHE A 163 21.42 -4.94 -12.93
N ASP A 164 21.71 -3.70 -12.62
CA ASP A 164 21.32 -3.09 -11.35
C ASP A 164 19.94 -2.44 -11.46
N LYS A 165 19.10 -2.73 -10.46
CA LYS A 165 17.77 -2.15 -10.33
C LYS A 165 17.59 -1.48 -8.98
N PRO A 166 16.94 -0.28 -8.92
CA PRO A 166 16.65 0.37 -7.66
C PRO A 166 15.75 -0.48 -6.75
N LYS A 167 16.00 -0.44 -5.45
CA LYS A 167 15.03 -0.83 -4.44
C LYS A 167 14.07 0.34 -4.26
N TYR A 168 12.95 0.31 -4.97
CA TYR A 168 12.01 1.44 -5.05
C TYR A 168 11.37 1.81 -3.72
N PHE A 169 11.18 0.84 -2.80
CA PHE A 169 10.42 1.05 -1.58
C PHE A 169 11.22 0.68 -0.33
N ARG A 170 10.86 1.38 0.76
CA ARG A 170 11.22 1.02 2.13
C ARG A 170 9.96 0.63 2.88
N LEU A 171 10.13 -0.28 3.84
CA LEU A 171 9.09 -0.69 4.77
C LEU A 171 9.59 -0.44 6.19
N GLU A 172 8.77 0.26 6.99
CA GLU A 172 8.97 0.48 8.41
C GLU A 172 8.00 -0.42 9.20
N PRO A 173 8.46 -1.57 9.70
CA PRO A 173 7.59 -2.57 10.33
C PRO A 173 6.84 -2.03 11.55
N ASP A 174 7.43 -1.11 12.31
CA ASP A 174 6.84 -0.54 13.52
C ASP A 174 5.62 0.34 13.25
N LEU A 175 5.53 0.93 12.05
CA LEU A 175 4.38 1.72 11.58
C LEU A 175 3.34 0.86 10.85
N CYS A 176 3.70 -0.39 10.50
CA CYS A 176 2.86 -1.24 9.67
C CYS A 176 1.70 -1.83 10.49
N ALA A 177 0.46 -1.58 10.07
CA ALA A 177 -0.74 -2.14 10.71
C ALA A 177 -0.90 -3.67 10.51
N HIS A 178 0.07 -4.33 9.91
CA HIS A 178 0.16 -5.79 9.76
C HIS A 178 1.31 -6.36 10.59
N SER A 179 2.51 -5.75 10.46
CA SER A 179 3.76 -6.32 10.99
C SER A 179 4.02 -5.94 12.45
N SER A 180 3.61 -4.74 12.89
CA SER A 180 4.02 -4.16 14.17
C SER A 180 3.57 -4.94 15.40
N ARG A 181 2.53 -5.76 15.28
CA ARG A 181 1.94 -6.53 16.40
C ARG A 181 1.98 -8.04 16.20
N GLY A 182 2.55 -8.52 15.12
CA GLY A 182 2.62 -9.93 14.78
C GLY A 182 1.26 -10.60 14.51
N VAL A 183 0.20 -9.82 14.39
CA VAL A 183 -1.16 -10.30 14.10
C VAL A 183 -1.50 -9.98 12.66
N LYS A 184 -2.06 -10.94 11.93
CA LYS A 184 -2.50 -10.71 10.54
C LYS A 184 -3.56 -9.59 10.48
N GLY A 185 -3.16 -8.42 9.98
CA GLY A 185 -3.96 -7.21 9.96
C GLY A 185 -4.20 -6.67 8.56
N CYS A 186 -3.75 -5.43 8.31
CA CYS A 186 -3.92 -4.73 7.04
C CYS A 186 -3.08 -5.36 5.92
N GLU A 187 -3.72 -5.78 4.82
CA GLU A 187 -3.06 -6.34 3.62
C GLU A 187 -3.22 -5.42 2.39
N ARG A 188 -3.58 -4.15 2.55
CA ARG A 188 -3.83 -3.21 1.45
C ARG A 188 -2.68 -3.11 0.43
N CYS A 189 -1.44 -3.14 0.89
CA CYS A 189 -0.27 -3.07 0.02
C CYS A 189 -0.06 -4.37 -0.77
N VAL A 190 -0.41 -5.53 -0.21
CA VAL A 190 -0.37 -6.84 -0.90
C VAL A 190 -1.41 -6.85 -2.00
N ASP A 191 -2.66 -6.49 -1.68
CA ASP A 191 -3.79 -6.45 -2.62
C ASP A 191 -3.60 -5.39 -3.72
N ALA A 192 -2.77 -4.39 -3.46
CA ALA A 192 -2.47 -3.31 -4.40
C ALA A 192 -1.27 -3.60 -5.31
N CYS A 193 -0.54 -4.71 -5.13
CA CYS A 193 0.68 -4.97 -5.88
C CYS A 193 0.40 -5.75 -7.18
N PRO A 194 0.51 -5.13 -8.38
CA PRO A 194 0.24 -5.82 -9.65
C PRO A 194 1.38 -6.75 -10.09
N ALA A 195 2.54 -6.67 -9.43
CA ALA A 195 3.75 -7.45 -9.74
C ALA A 195 4.01 -8.59 -8.75
N GLY A 196 3.09 -8.87 -7.82
CA GLY A 196 3.26 -9.93 -6.82
C GLY A 196 4.49 -9.79 -5.91
N ALA A 197 5.04 -8.56 -5.80
CA ALA A 197 6.28 -8.32 -5.06
C ALA A 197 6.10 -8.22 -3.54
N LEU A 198 4.87 -8.20 -3.06
CA LEU A 198 4.52 -8.09 -1.65
C LEU A 198 3.81 -9.34 -1.16
N SER A 199 4.25 -9.87 -0.04
CA SER A 199 3.64 -11.03 0.61
C SER A 199 3.48 -10.82 2.11
N SER A 200 2.53 -11.54 2.70
CA SER A 200 2.41 -11.70 4.16
C SER A 200 3.09 -12.99 4.56
N GLU A 201 4.18 -12.91 5.29
CA GLU A 201 4.91 -14.06 5.79
C GLU A 201 4.74 -14.23 7.30
N GLY A 202 4.89 -15.48 7.75
CA GLY A 202 4.80 -15.84 9.16
C GLY A 202 3.59 -16.69 9.49
N SER A 203 3.35 -16.84 10.80
CA SER A 203 2.26 -17.64 11.36
C SER A 203 1.79 -17.01 12.67
N GLU A 204 0.71 -17.55 13.26
CA GLU A 204 0.26 -17.13 14.60
C GLU A 204 1.33 -17.36 15.68
N GLN A 205 2.24 -18.30 15.47
CA GLN A 205 3.33 -18.60 16.42
C GLN A 205 4.53 -17.69 16.25
N THR A 206 4.90 -17.35 15.01
CA THR A 206 6.08 -16.52 14.69
C THR A 206 5.75 -15.03 14.52
N GLY A 207 4.46 -14.69 14.49
CA GLY A 207 3.96 -13.38 14.08
C GLY A 207 3.92 -13.23 12.56
N HIS A 208 3.07 -12.31 12.09
CA HIS A 208 2.92 -11.98 10.68
C HIS A 208 3.69 -10.71 10.32
N ARG A 209 4.27 -10.66 9.13
CA ARG A 209 4.99 -9.48 8.62
C ARG A 209 4.82 -9.35 7.12
N ILE A 210 4.84 -8.13 6.63
CA ILE A 210 4.92 -7.85 5.20
C ILE A 210 6.38 -7.97 4.74
N GLN A 211 6.58 -8.66 3.62
CA GLN A 211 7.86 -8.76 2.94
C GLN A 211 7.78 -8.11 1.57
N ILE A 212 8.87 -7.44 1.16
CA ILE A 212 9.04 -6.90 -0.18
C ILE A 212 10.10 -7.73 -0.88
N ASN A 213 9.74 -8.38 -1.99
CA ASN A 213 10.73 -8.97 -2.87
C ASN A 213 11.24 -7.89 -3.85
N PRO A 214 12.47 -7.36 -3.68
CA PRO A 214 12.96 -6.27 -4.50
C PRO A 214 13.23 -6.67 -5.95
N TYR A 215 13.40 -7.97 -6.24
CA TYR A 215 13.58 -8.48 -7.60
C TYR A 215 12.26 -8.47 -8.40
N LEU A 216 11.13 -8.71 -7.76
CA LEU A 216 9.82 -8.65 -8.40
C LEU A 216 9.26 -7.23 -8.48
N CYS A 217 9.65 -6.35 -7.57
CA CYS A 217 9.12 -4.99 -7.46
C CYS A 217 9.43 -4.16 -8.70
N GLN A 218 8.40 -3.62 -9.37
CA GLN A 218 8.53 -2.80 -10.59
C GLN A 218 8.38 -1.29 -10.35
N GLY A 219 8.35 -0.83 -9.10
CA GLY A 219 8.27 0.60 -8.79
C GLY A 219 6.91 1.25 -9.06
N VAL A 220 5.84 0.49 -9.21
CA VAL A 220 4.52 0.99 -9.61
C VAL A 220 3.91 2.00 -8.64
N GLY A 221 4.12 1.87 -7.33
CA GLY A 221 3.68 2.86 -6.35
C GLY A 221 2.33 2.61 -5.68
N THR A 222 1.49 1.75 -6.22
CA THR A 222 0.16 1.45 -5.67
C THR A 222 0.19 1.04 -4.19
N CYS A 223 1.24 0.34 -3.76
CA CYS A 223 1.41 -0.08 -2.37
C CYS A 223 1.63 1.11 -1.42
N ALA A 224 2.40 2.13 -1.82
CA ALA A 224 2.62 3.34 -1.03
C ALA A 224 1.35 4.20 -0.97
N THR A 225 0.64 4.31 -2.09
CA THR A 225 -0.64 5.03 -2.13
C THR A 225 -1.70 4.35 -1.28
N ALA A 226 -1.84 3.02 -1.33
CA ALA A 226 -2.78 2.27 -0.53
C ALA A 226 -2.42 2.20 0.97
N CYS A 227 -1.16 2.47 1.35
CA CYS A 227 -0.74 2.41 2.75
C CYS A 227 -1.26 3.62 3.54
N PRO A 228 -2.07 3.41 4.60
CA PRO A 228 -2.64 4.52 5.36
C PRO A 228 -1.70 5.09 6.42
N THR A 229 -0.63 4.36 6.77
CA THR A 229 0.32 4.74 7.84
C THR A 229 1.66 5.24 7.29
N GLU A 230 1.86 5.23 5.97
CA GLU A 230 3.15 5.49 5.32
C GLU A 230 4.26 4.47 5.71
N ALA A 231 3.87 3.33 6.30
CA ALA A 231 4.81 2.25 6.64
C ALA A 231 5.57 1.72 5.40
N ILE A 232 4.93 1.72 4.24
CA ILE A 232 5.58 1.49 2.96
C ILE A 232 5.56 2.78 2.14
N HIS A 233 6.72 3.23 1.71
CA HIS A 233 6.90 4.49 0.97
C HIS A 233 8.04 4.36 -0.04
N TYR A 234 8.06 5.27 -1.02
CA TYR A 234 9.16 5.38 -1.96
C TYR A 234 10.47 5.69 -1.23
N ALA A 235 11.53 4.96 -1.61
CA ALA A 235 12.83 5.17 -1.02
C ALA A 235 13.45 6.51 -1.45
N LEU A 236 13.36 6.83 -2.75
CA LEU A 236 13.90 8.06 -3.36
C LEU A 236 13.17 8.38 -4.68
N PRO A 237 12.62 9.60 -4.84
CA PRO A 237 12.44 10.57 -3.77
C PRO A 237 11.43 10.08 -2.75
N ASN A 238 11.59 10.50 -1.49
CA ASN A 238 10.57 10.20 -0.50
C ASN A 238 9.33 11.11 -0.70
N PRO A 239 8.15 10.77 -0.14
CA PRO A 239 6.92 11.54 -0.36
C PRO A 239 7.04 13.02 0.04
N ALA A 240 7.76 13.33 1.13
CA ALA A 240 7.95 14.72 1.56
C ALA A 240 8.79 15.53 0.58
N ASP A 241 9.82 14.94 -0.03
CA ASP A 241 10.63 15.61 -1.06
C ASP A 241 9.81 15.87 -2.33
N THR A 242 8.96 14.92 -2.71
CA THR A 242 8.03 15.11 -3.85
C THR A 242 7.05 16.24 -3.58
N GLN A 243 6.51 16.36 -2.37
CA GLN A 243 5.63 17.47 -2.00
C GLN A 243 6.35 18.82 -2.05
N LYS A 244 7.57 18.91 -1.51
CA LYS A 244 8.41 20.11 -1.58
C LYS A 244 8.73 20.51 -3.01
N PHE A 245 8.98 19.53 -3.87
CA PHE A 245 9.20 19.80 -5.28
C PHE A 245 7.96 20.43 -5.92
N ILE A 246 6.76 19.88 -5.70
CA ILE A 246 5.49 20.40 -6.23
C ILE A 246 5.23 21.82 -5.67
N GLU A 247 5.43 22.03 -4.38
CA GLU A 247 5.26 23.33 -3.72
C GLU A 247 6.16 24.40 -4.36
N ARG A 248 7.45 24.11 -4.51
CA ARG A 248 8.41 25.04 -5.14
C ARG A 248 8.09 25.31 -6.60
N LEU A 249 7.65 24.27 -7.34
CA LEU A 249 7.24 24.40 -8.72
C LEU A 249 6.07 25.39 -8.86
N LEU A 250 5.05 25.25 -8.00
CA LEU A 250 3.91 26.17 -7.95
C LEU A 250 4.29 27.58 -7.49
N ALA A 251 5.17 27.69 -6.48
CA ALA A 251 5.67 28.99 -6.01
C ALA A 251 6.41 29.74 -7.13
N ASN A 252 7.32 29.08 -7.85
CA ASN A 252 8.04 29.64 -8.99
C ASN A 252 7.12 30.03 -10.14
N TYR A 253 6.09 29.21 -10.41
CA TYR A 253 5.08 29.51 -11.42
C TYR A 253 4.31 30.81 -11.11
N HIS A 254 3.85 30.97 -9.88
CA HIS A 254 3.18 32.19 -9.43
C HIS A 254 4.12 33.39 -9.40
N GLN A 255 5.38 33.21 -8.99
CA GLN A 255 6.39 34.27 -9.00
C GLN A 255 6.63 34.82 -10.41
N ALA A 256 6.58 33.96 -11.43
CA ALA A 256 6.69 34.36 -12.83
C ALA A 256 5.40 34.95 -13.43
N GLY A 257 4.37 35.19 -12.61
CA GLY A 257 3.09 35.76 -13.03
C GLY A 257 2.12 34.75 -13.68
N GLY A 258 2.34 33.47 -13.46
CA GLY A 258 1.42 32.44 -13.91
C GLY A 258 0.15 32.39 -13.06
N GLU A 259 -0.97 32.14 -13.74
CA GLU A 259 -2.30 32.11 -13.13
C GLU A 259 -2.95 30.73 -13.30
N LYS A 260 -3.78 30.35 -12.33
CA LYS A 260 -4.63 29.14 -12.34
C LYS A 260 -3.86 27.86 -12.71
N PRO A 261 -2.78 27.50 -12.02
CA PRO A 261 -1.97 26.33 -12.37
C PRO A 261 -2.74 25.04 -12.18
N ILE A 262 -2.64 24.14 -13.14
CA ILE A 262 -3.14 22.78 -13.09
C ILE A 262 -1.93 21.84 -13.03
N VAL A 263 -1.83 21.03 -11.99
CA VAL A 263 -0.79 20.02 -11.88
C VAL A 263 -1.21 18.78 -12.65
N LEU A 264 -0.40 18.37 -13.63
CA LEU A 264 -0.59 17.15 -14.39
C LEU A 264 0.45 16.11 -13.97
N ILE A 265 0.03 15.11 -13.19
CA ILE A 265 0.89 13.99 -12.82
C ILE A 265 1.08 13.08 -14.02
N CYS A 266 2.33 12.85 -14.41
CA CYS A 266 2.74 12.11 -15.61
C CYS A 266 3.65 10.94 -15.22
N SER A 267 3.47 9.77 -15.84
CA SER A 267 4.43 8.66 -15.68
C SER A 267 5.66 8.87 -16.56
N SER A 268 6.86 8.67 -16.01
CA SER A 268 8.13 8.73 -16.75
C SER A 268 8.24 7.65 -17.83
N ARG A 269 7.51 6.54 -17.68
CA ARG A 269 7.50 5.43 -18.63
C ARG A 269 6.72 5.70 -19.91
N HIS A 270 5.95 6.79 -19.95
CA HIS A 270 5.05 7.12 -21.06
C HIS A 270 5.29 8.51 -21.63
N GLU A 271 6.56 8.90 -21.88
CA GLU A 271 6.94 10.24 -22.35
C GLU A 271 6.18 10.68 -23.60
N SER A 272 5.98 9.79 -24.57
CA SER A 272 5.26 10.10 -25.80
C SER A 272 3.80 10.51 -25.55
N TYR A 273 3.13 9.84 -24.61
CA TYR A 273 1.76 10.18 -24.22
C TYR A 273 1.70 11.50 -23.46
N ASN A 274 2.66 11.77 -22.58
CA ASN A 274 2.77 13.04 -21.86
C ASN A 274 2.92 14.22 -22.84
N VAL A 275 3.78 14.07 -23.84
CA VAL A 275 3.97 15.07 -24.90
C VAL A 275 2.68 15.28 -25.71
N MET A 276 1.96 14.21 -26.04
CA MET A 276 0.67 14.31 -26.74
C MET A 276 -0.36 15.09 -25.92
N ALA A 277 -0.48 14.80 -24.64
CA ALA A 277 -1.40 15.51 -23.74
C ALA A 277 -1.09 17.01 -23.69
N LEU A 278 0.17 17.38 -23.46
CA LEU A 278 0.59 18.77 -23.32
C LEU A 278 0.50 19.59 -24.61
N LYS A 279 0.46 18.96 -25.80
CA LYS A 279 0.19 19.66 -27.06
C LYS A 279 -1.24 20.15 -27.20
N VAL A 280 -2.17 19.52 -26.50
CA VAL A 280 -3.61 19.80 -26.58
C VAL A 280 -4.07 20.65 -25.39
N LEU A 281 -3.51 20.41 -24.22
CA LEU A 281 -3.88 21.09 -22.99
C LEU A 281 -3.34 22.54 -22.94
N PRO A 282 -4.04 23.46 -22.23
CA PRO A 282 -3.62 24.85 -22.13
C PRO A 282 -2.29 25.01 -21.35
N ASP A 283 -1.65 26.16 -21.56
CA ASP A 283 -0.30 26.43 -21.07
C ASP A 283 -0.17 26.57 -19.53
N ASN A 284 -1.29 26.71 -18.80
CA ASN A 284 -1.31 26.68 -17.34
C ASN A 284 -1.25 25.26 -16.77
N VAL A 285 -1.23 24.23 -17.60
CA VAL A 285 -1.01 22.84 -17.17
C VAL A 285 0.48 22.60 -17.01
N ILE A 286 0.88 22.26 -15.78
CA ILE A 286 2.27 22.04 -15.37
C ILE A 286 2.50 20.53 -15.18
N PRO A 287 3.34 19.89 -16.00
CA PRO A 287 3.64 18.48 -15.84
C PRO A 287 4.55 18.23 -14.62
N VAL A 288 4.20 17.26 -13.81
CA VAL A 288 5.02 16.67 -12.75
C VAL A 288 5.27 15.22 -13.13
N VAL A 289 6.49 14.95 -13.58
CA VAL A 289 6.87 13.60 -14.02
C VAL A 289 7.34 12.79 -12.82
N VAL A 290 6.68 11.67 -12.60
CA VAL A 290 6.96 10.71 -11.52
C VAL A 290 7.22 9.33 -12.11
N GLU A 291 7.77 8.41 -11.34
CA GLU A 291 8.05 7.04 -11.82
C GLU A 291 6.79 6.37 -12.40
N GLU A 292 5.70 6.38 -11.61
CA GLU A 292 4.36 5.94 -12.04
C GLU A 292 3.28 6.78 -11.35
N LEU A 293 2.09 6.87 -11.95
CA LEU A 293 1.00 7.73 -11.45
C LEU A 293 0.65 7.45 -9.98
N PRO A 294 0.53 6.20 -9.52
CA PRO A 294 0.22 5.91 -8.12
C PRO A 294 1.40 6.08 -7.16
N SER A 295 2.55 6.60 -7.61
CA SER A 295 3.68 6.85 -6.71
C SER A 295 3.48 8.06 -5.80
N VAL A 296 2.52 8.91 -6.13
CA VAL A 296 2.16 10.13 -5.39
C VAL A 296 0.80 9.92 -4.74
N GLY A 297 0.73 9.99 -3.41
CA GLY A 297 -0.48 9.73 -2.64
C GLY A 297 -1.41 10.94 -2.50
N ILE A 298 -2.60 10.68 -1.95
CA ILE A 298 -3.67 11.66 -1.72
C ILE A 298 -3.20 12.90 -0.92
N ASP A 299 -2.28 12.73 0.01
CA ASP A 299 -1.69 13.81 0.80
C ASP A 299 -0.95 14.84 -0.08
N SER A 300 -0.23 14.36 -1.10
CA SER A 300 0.47 15.22 -2.06
C SER A 300 -0.49 15.94 -3.02
N TRP A 301 -1.61 15.30 -3.37
CA TRP A 301 -2.64 15.93 -4.21
C TRP A 301 -3.29 17.12 -3.51
N PHE A 302 -3.69 16.91 -2.26
CA PHE A 302 -4.23 17.99 -1.43
C PHE A 302 -3.16 19.04 -1.08
N ALA A 303 -1.89 18.65 -0.89
CA ALA A 303 -0.78 19.59 -0.72
C ALA A 303 -0.61 20.51 -1.95
N ALA A 304 -0.75 20.00 -3.18
CA ALA A 304 -0.73 20.83 -4.38
C ALA A 304 -1.88 21.86 -4.39
N LEU A 305 -3.09 21.44 -4.02
CA LEU A 305 -4.25 22.34 -3.95
C LEU A 305 -4.06 23.46 -2.94
N VAL A 306 -3.59 23.17 -1.72
CA VAL A 306 -3.36 24.18 -0.67
C VAL A 306 -2.10 25.02 -0.91
N ASN A 307 -1.31 24.70 -1.94
CA ASN A 307 -0.16 25.49 -2.40
C ASN A 307 -0.41 26.19 -3.75
N GLY A 308 -1.68 26.34 -4.12
CA GLY A 308 -2.11 27.22 -5.20
C GLY A 308 -2.48 26.55 -6.52
N ALA A 309 -2.43 25.21 -6.61
CA ALA A 309 -3.01 24.53 -7.77
C ALA A 309 -4.55 24.68 -7.78
N THR A 310 -5.13 24.91 -8.96
CA THR A 310 -6.57 24.94 -9.14
C THR A 310 -7.13 23.52 -9.37
N GLN A 311 -6.28 22.60 -9.82
CA GLN A 311 -6.67 21.25 -10.17
C GLN A 311 -5.45 20.32 -10.18
N VAL A 312 -5.67 19.05 -9.89
CA VAL A 312 -4.68 17.96 -10.03
C VAL A 312 -5.26 16.91 -10.97
N LEU A 313 -4.57 16.66 -12.07
CA LEU A 313 -4.95 15.67 -13.07
C LEU A 313 -3.92 14.55 -13.17
N PHE A 314 -4.36 13.35 -13.49
CA PHE A 314 -3.50 12.20 -13.77
C PHE A 314 -3.55 11.83 -15.24
N ALA A 315 -2.41 11.91 -15.94
CA ALA A 315 -2.31 11.53 -17.36
C ALA A 315 -2.31 9.99 -17.48
N ALA A 316 -3.48 9.39 -17.55
CA ALA A 316 -3.69 7.95 -17.54
C ALA A 316 -4.08 7.40 -18.92
N SER A 317 -3.80 6.12 -19.16
CA SER A 317 -4.31 5.36 -20.31
C SER A 317 -5.34 4.33 -19.84
N ARG A 318 -6.35 4.06 -20.66
CA ARG A 318 -7.31 2.96 -20.42
C ARG A 318 -6.67 1.57 -20.51
N HIS A 319 -5.44 1.48 -21.03
CA HIS A 319 -4.66 0.25 -21.16
C HIS A 319 -3.74 -0.02 -19.97
N MET A 320 -3.84 0.77 -18.89
CA MET A 320 -3.11 0.47 -17.64
C MET A 320 -3.54 -0.88 -17.06
N PRO A 321 -2.63 -1.60 -16.37
CA PRO A 321 -2.97 -2.82 -15.64
C PRO A 321 -4.20 -2.62 -14.72
N PRO A 322 -5.12 -3.60 -14.65
CA PRO A 322 -6.39 -3.47 -13.92
C PRO A 322 -6.23 -3.08 -12.45
N THR A 323 -5.24 -3.63 -11.75
CA THR A 323 -4.99 -3.28 -10.34
C THR A 323 -4.53 -1.83 -10.18
N ILE A 324 -3.68 -1.32 -11.08
CA ILE A 324 -3.25 0.10 -11.06
C ILE A 324 -4.47 1.00 -11.25
N GLN A 325 -5.28 0.69 -12.25
CA GLN A 325 -6.51 1.45 -12.55
C GLN A 325 -7.49 1.40 -11.37
N ARG A 326 -7.70 0.24 -10.78
CA ARG A 326 -8.58 0.06 -9.61
C ARG A 326 -8.13 0.91 -8.41
N ILE A 327 -6.83 0.84 -8.04
CA ILE A 327 -6.29 1.58 -6.90
C ILE A 327 -6.36 3.09 -7.16
N LEU A 328 -5.93 3.56 -8.33
CA LEU A 328 -5.99 4.98 -8.67
C LEU A 328 -7.44 5.51 -8.64
N ASN A 329 -8.39 4.77 -9.21
CA ASN A 329 -9.81 5.14 -9.17
C ASN A 329 -10.37 5.17 -7.75
N GLN A 330 -9.98 4.23 -6.88
CA GLN A 330 -10.42 4.21 -5.47
C GLN A 330 -9.92 5.44 -4.71
N GLU A 331 -8.65 5.78 -4.85
CA GLU A 331 -8.05 6.94 -4.17
C GLU A 331 -8.59 8.26 -4.72
N VAL A 332 -8.74 8.40 -6.03
CA VAL A 332 -9.35 9.59 -6.66
C VAL A 332 -10.82 9.73 -6.25
N SER A 333 -11.60 8.64 -6.23
CA SER A 333 -12.99 8.68 -5.75
C SER A 333 -13.08 9.10 -4.28
N MET A 334 -12.13 8.68 -3.44
CA MET A 334 -12.04 9.14 -2.05
C MET A 334 -11.77 10.65 -2.00
N ALA A 335 -10.77 11.15 -2.75
CA ALA A 335 -10.45 12.57 -2.82
C ALA A 335 -11.65 13.39 -3.31
N GLN A 336 -12.35 12.94 -4.36
CA GLN A 336 -13.54 13.55 -4.90
C GLN A 336 -14.71 13.61 -3.89
N SER A 337 -14.86 12.55 -3.08
CA SER A 337 -15.86 12.55 -1.99
C SER A 337 -15.55 13.62 -0.95
N LEU A 338 -14.27 13.79 -0.57
CA LEU A 338 -13.83 14.82 0.38
C LEU A 338 -14.04 16.23 -0.19
N LEU A 339 -13.64 16.44 -1.46
CA LEU A 339 -13.83 17.73 -2.15
C LEU A 339 -15.31 18.11 -2.27
N THR A 340 -16.15 17.18 -2.67
CA THR A 340 -17.61 17.41 -2.81
C THR A 340 -18.24 17.78 -1.47
N HIS A 341 -17.81 17.17 -0.37
CA HIS A 341 -18.27 17.53 0.96
C HIS A 341 -17.92 18.98 1.33
N LEU A 342 -16.77 19.46 0.88
CA LEU A 342 -16.34 20.86 1.05
C LEU A 342 -17.01 21.83 0.05
N GLY A 343 -17.89 21.34 -0.83
CA GLY A 343 -18.55 22.15 -1.87
C GLY A 343 -17.68 22.44 -3.09
N LEU A 344 -16.53 21.75 -3.24
CA LEU A 344 -15.68 21.88 -4.41
C LEU A 344 -16.10 20.90 -5.52
N PRO A 345 -15.85 21.25 -6.81
CA PRO A 345 -16.07 20.33 -7.92
C PRO A 345 -15.26 19.04 -7.73
N LYS A 346 -15.86 17.90 -8.04
CA LYS A 346 -15.12 16.61 -8.00
C LYS A 346 -13.95 16.60 -8.98
N GLU A 347 -14.07 17.31 -10.08
CA GLU A 347 -13.05 17.44 -11.12
C GLU A 347 -11.77 18.15 -10.63
N THR A 348 -11.79 18.77 -9.44
CA THR A 348 -10.61 19.38 -8.80
C THR A 348 -9.46 18.36 -8.62
N ILE A 349 -9.78 17.08 -8.44
CA ILE A 349 -8.81 15.97 -8.56
C ILE A 349 -9.46 14.92 -9.46
N ASP A 350 -8.85 14.66 -10.65
CA ASP A 350 -9.48 13.75 -11.60
C ASP A 350 -8.45 12.99 -12.45
N ILE A 351 -8.91 11.93 -13.11
CA ILE A 351 -8.12 11.12 -14.04
C ILE A 351 -8.42 11.58 -15.45
N LEU A 352 -7.40 12.07 -16.12
CA LEU A 352 -7.43 12.41 -17.54
C LEU A 352 -7.03 11.18 -18.36
N TYR A 353 -8.01 10.49 -18.92
CA TYR A 353 -7.71 9.44 -19.89
C TYR A 353 -7.29 10.06 -21.23
N LEU A 354 -6.06 9.75 -21.65
CA LEU A 354 -5.43 10.37 -22.83
C LEU A 354 -6.19 10.09 -24.11
N GLU A 355 -6.84 8.94 -24.20
CA GLU A 355 -7.71 8.58 -25.31
C GLU A 355 -8.91 9.52 -25.44
N SER A 356 -9.42 10.03 -24.33
CA SER A 356 -10.57 10.97 -24.31
C SER A 356 -10.22 12.36 -24.85
N LEU A 357 -8.94 12.73 -24.90
CA LEU A 357 -8.51 14.01 -25.51
C LEU A 357 -8.84 14.12 -27.00
N ARG A 358 -9.08 13.01 -27.67
CA ARG A 358 -9.56 12.98 -29.06
C ARG A 358 -11.05 13.31 -29.19
N GLU A 359 -11.80 13.14 -28.11
CA GLU A 359 -13.25 13.34 -28.04
C GLU A 359 -13.61 14.75 -27.57
N GLY A 360 -12.70 15.41 -26.84
CA GLY A 360 -12.88 16.78 -26.33
C GLY A 360 -11.90 17.14 -25.21
N MET A 361 -11.96 18.40 -24.80
CA MET A 361 -11.17 18.90 -23.68
C MET A 361 -11.75 18.42 -22.35
N PRO A 362 -10.92 18.08 -21.35
CA PRO A 362 -11.39 17.78 -20.00
C PRO A 362 -12.03 19.01 -19.36
N VAL A 363 -12.83 18.79 -18.32
CA VAL A 363 -13.35 19.89 -17.48
C VAL A 363 -12.19 20.46 -16.68
N LEU A 364 -11.90 21.75 -16.91
CA LEU A 364 -10.83 22.46 -16.21
C LEU A 364 -11.41 23.38 -15.13
N CYS A 365 -10.82 23.31 -13.92
CA CYS A 365 -11.19 24.17 -12.81
C CYS A 365 -10.53 25.53 -12.93
N GLU A 366 -11.32 26.60 -12.89
CA GLU A 366 -10.81 27.96 -13.09
C GLU A 366 -10.68 28.78 -11.80
N GLN A 367 -11.24 28.31 -10.69
CA GLN A 367 -11.25 29.08 -9.45
C GLN A 367 -10.08 28.65 -8.55
N PRO A 368 -9.12 29.53 -8.28
CA PRO A 368 -8.04 29.25 -7.36
C PRO A 368 -8.56 29.23 -5.90
N LEU A 369 -8.06 28.34 -5.10
CA LEU A 369 -8.42 28.22 -3.68
C LEU A 369 -7.78 29.32 -2.80
N GLY A 370 -6.83 30.07 -3.34
CA GLY A 370 -6.20 31.23 -2.65
C GLY A 370 -5.27 30.86 -1.50
N LEU A 371 -4.93 29.58 -1.35
CA LEU A 371 -4.07 29.07 -0.29
C LEU A 371 -2.60 28.98 -0.72
N LYS A 372 -1.68 29.19 0.23
CA LYS A 372 -0.23 29.00 0.09
C LYS A 372 0.34 28.61 1.45
N LEU A 373 0.18 27.34 1.82
CA LEU A 373 0.60 26.86 3.16
C LEU A 373 2.11 26.59 3.26
N GLY A 374 2.79 26.38 2.14
CA GLY A 374 4.17 25.94 2.14
C GLY A 374 4.32 24.45 2.48
N ASP A 375 5.49 24.09 3.04
CA ASP A 375 5.82 22.71 3.39
C ASP A 375 4.84 22.14 4.44
N LEU A 376 4.20 21.03 4.12
CA LEU A 376 3.40 20.26 5.07
C LEU A 376 4.31 19.28 5.82
N ILE A 377 4.29 19.33 7.15
CA ILE A 377 5.17 18.55 8.01
C ILE A 377 4.43 17.31 8.54
N GLY A 378 5.20 16.25 8.82
CA GLY A 378 4.70 15.02 9.41
C GLY A 378 4.57 13.86 8.43
N ASN A 379 3.90 12.79 8.85
CA ASN A 379 3.60 11.63 8.02
C ASN A 379 2.45 11.91 7.04
N LYS A 380 2.19 10.97 6.13
CA LYS A 380 1.12 11.05 5.11
C LYS A 380 -0.22 11.53 5.68
N ARG A 381 -0.60 11.02 6.84
CA ARG A 381 -1.87 11.32 7.49
C ARG A 381 -1.93 12.76 8.04
N GLU A 382 -0.86 13.17 8.71
CA GLU A 382 -0.72 14.51 9.28
C GLU A 382 -0.70 15.57 8.17
N ARG A 383 0.03 15.32 7.08
CA ARG A 383 0.05 16.21 5.90
C ARG A 383 -1.32 16.34 5.28
N LEU A 384 -2.02 15.22 5.06
CA LEU A 384 -3.38 15.23 4.50
C LEU A 384 -4.36 16.00 5.38
N PHE A 385 -4.40 15.71 6.68
CA PHE A 385 -5.32 16.41 7.59
C PHE A 385 -5.00 17.90 7.71
N THR A 386 -3.73 18.29 7.66
CA THR A 386 -3.34 19.70 7.63
C THR A 386 -3.91 20.40 6.39
N ALA A 387 -3.82 19.77 5.22
CA ALA A 387 -4.38 20.31 3.99
C ALA A 387 -5.92 20.38 4.03
N LEU A 388 -6.59 19.32 4.50
CA LEU A 388 -8.05 19.26 4.61
C LEU A 388 -8.60 20.30 5.60
N ASP A 389 -7.94 20.48 6.75
CA ASP A 389 -8.32 21.47 7.76
C ASP A 389 -8.21 22.90 7.19
N ALA A 390 -7.13 23.20 6.49
CA ALA A 390 -6.95 24.51 5.84
C ALA A 390 -8.00 24.79 4.75
N LEU A 391 -8.36 23.78 3.96
CA LEU A 391 -9.44 23.89 2.98
C LEU A 391 -10.80 24.13 3.66
N ALA A 392 -11.10 23.36 4.71
CA ALA A 392 -12.34 23.51 5.47
C ALA A 392 -12.46 24.90 6.10
N GLU A 393 -11.38 25.43 6.69
CA GLU A 393 -11.33 26.79 7.23
C GLU A 393 -11.55 27.85 6.15
N THR A 394 -10.85 27.75 5.02
CA THR A 394 -10.95 28.71 3.91
C THR A 394 -12.33 28.73 3.27
N LEU A 395 -12.96 27.58 3.17
CA LEU A 395 -14.30 27.43 2.59
C LEU A 395 -15.42 27.63 3.61
N ASN A 396 -15.09 27.94 4.86
CA ASN A 396 -16.05 28.07 5.96
C ASN A 396 -16.96 26.84 6.10
N ALA A 397 -16.41 25.64 5.90
CA ALA A 397 -17.13 24.39 6.01
C ALA A 397 -17.65 24.18 7.44
N GLN A 398 -18.92 23.79 7.55
CA GLN A 398 -19.52 23.53 8.88
C GLN A 398 -18.98 22.21 9.44
N PRO A 399 -18.68 22.17 10.76
CA PRO A 399 -18.29 20.94 11.42
C PRO A 399 -19.38 19.86 11.25
N SER A 400 -19.00 18.72 10.69
CA SER A 400 -19.91 17.62 10.39
C SER A 400 -19.15 16.30 10.36
N VAL A 401 -19.90 15.19 10.36
CA VAL A 401 -19.33 13.85 10.16
C VAL A 401 -19.76 13.36 8.78
N GLN A 402 -18.80 13.06 7.94
CA GLN A 402 -19.02 12.54 6.58
C GLN A 402 -18.84 11.03 6.59
N PRO A 403 -19.87 10.23 6.27
CA PRO A 403 -19.71 8.81 6.01
C PRO A 403 -18.80 8.57 4.81
N LEU A 404 -17.93 7.58 4.90
CA LEU A 404 -17.00 7.20 3.84
C LEU A 404 -17.23 5.75 3.38
N SER A 405 -16.60 5.38 2.27
CA SER A 405 -16.62 4.01 1.77
C SER A 405 -15.99 3.05 2.78
N ILE A 406 -16.41 1.78 2.76
CA ILE A 406 -15.89 0.74 3.67
C ILE A 406 -14.37 0.54 3.54
N SER A 407 -13.81 0.91 2.41
CA SER A 407 -12.36 0.84 2.16
C SER A 407 -11.60 2.06 2.67
N ALA A 408 -12.26 3.10 3.19
CA ALA A 408 -11.59 4.31 3.67
C ALA A 408 -10.70 4.02 4.88
N PRO A 409 -9.48 4.60 4.94
CA PRO A 409 -8.58 4.45 6.09
C PRO A 409 -8.84 5.51 7.17
N TYR A 410 -10.04 6.04 7.25
CA TYR A 410 -10.47 7.08 8.20
C TYR A 410 -11.77 6.63 8.85
N GLY A 411 -11.91 6.85 10.16
CA GLY A 411 -13.16 6.53 10.83
C GLY A 411 -13.06 6.45 12.34
N THR A 412 -14.19 6.13 12.95
CA THR A 412 -14.33 5.99 14.40
C THR A 412 -14.36 4.53 14.84
N ILE A 413 -14.17 4.33 16.12
CA ILE A 413 -14.41 3.06 16.82
C ILE A 413 -15.51 3.31 17.84
N GLU A 414 -16.52 2.46 17.84
CA GLU A 414 -17.60 2.44 18.82
C GLU A 414 -17.38 1.29 19.79
N CYS A 415 -17.72 1.50 21.06
CA CYS A 415 -17.59 0.50 22.11
C CYS A 415 -18.95 0.27 22.77
N GLN A 416 -19.42 -0.97 22.75
CA GLN A 416 -20.58 -1.41 23.53
C GLN A 416 -20.14 -1.58 24.98
N ALA A 417 -20.41 -0.57 25.80
CA ALA A 417 -19.93 -0.47 27.17
C ALA A 417 -20.38 -1.66 28.05
N SER A 418 -21.60 -2.21 27.83
CA SER A 418 -22.12 -3.36 28.56
C SER A 418 -21.31 -4.63 28.38
N ASP A 419 -20.63 -4.76 27.25
CA ASP A 419 -19.91 -5.98 26.86
C ASP A 419 -18.39 -5.84 27.09
N CYS A 420 -17.91 -4.60 27.21
CA CYS A 420 -16.50 -4.29 27.36
C CYS A 420 -16.00 -4.55 28.79
N THR A 421 -15.06 -5.45 28.94
CA THR A 421 -14.40 -5.79 30.23
C THR A 421 -13.14 -4.98 30.52
N LEU A 422 -12.82 -3.98 29.69
CA LEU A 422 -11.59 -3.17 29.78
C LEU A 422 -10.31 -4.01 29.85
N CYS A 423 -10.27 -5.14 29.15
CA CYS A 423 -9.11 -6.07 29.13
C CYS A 423 -7.90 -5.52 28.36
N MET A 424 -8.04 -4.39 27.65
CA MET A 424 -7.00 -3.69 26.89
C MET A 424 -6.37 -4.49 25.72
N SER A 425 -6.94 -5.62 25.31
CA SER A 425 -6.48 -6.38 24.14
C SER A 425 -6.48 -5.53 22.87
N CYS A 426 -7.51 -4.68 22.69
CA CYS A 426 -7.62 -3.75 21.57
C CYS A 426 -6.52 -2.66 21.57
N VAL A 427 -6.08 -2.22 22.75
CA VAL A 427 -4.96 -1.28 22.92
C VAL A 427 -3.64 -1.96 22.55
N ALA A 428 -3.44 -3.19 23.00
CA ALA A 428 -2.20 -3.95 22.73
C ALA A 428 -1.95 -4.17 21.24
N VAL A 429 -3.02 -4.33 20.42
CA VAL A 429 -2.90 -4.56 18.97
C VAL A 429 -2.99 -3.31 18.13
N CYS A 430 -3.31 -2.12 18.71
CA CYS A 430 -3.45 -0.90 17.95
C CYS A 430 -2.08 -0.39 17.43
N PRO A 431 -1.82 -0.39 16.12
CA PRO A 431 -0.50 -0.03 15.58
C PRO A 431 -0.21 1.47 15.71
N THR A 432 -1.25 2.31 15.58
CA THR A 432 -1.13 3.78 15.61
C THR A 432 -1.37 4.37 17.00
N ARG A 433 -1.68 3.53 17.99
CA ARG A 433 -2.05 3.96 19.35
C ARG A 433 -3.29 4.86 19.40
N ALA A 434 -4.14 4.81 18.38
CA ALA A 434 -5.44 5.48 18.39
C ALA A 434 -6.29 5.04 19.60
N LEU A 435 -6.18 3.76 20.01
CA LEU A 435 -6.73 3.25 21.27
C LEU A 435 -5.64 3.21 22.33
N HIS A 436 -5.92 3.76 23.51
CA HIS A 436 -4.99 3.81 24.63
C HIS A 436 -5.73 3.77 25.99
N PRO A 437 -5.04 3.32 27.09
CA PRO A 437 -5.62 3.32 28.41
C PRO A 437 -5.61 4.72 29.04
N ALA A 438 -6.43 4.93 30.07
CA ALA A 438 -6.46 6.21 30.77
C ALA A 438 -5.29 6.43 31.76
N GLY A 439 -4.53 5.42 32.11
CA GLY A 439 -3.45 5.49 33.10
C GLY A 439 -3.96 5.31 34.54
N ASP A 440 -4.76 6.24 35.04
CA ASP A 440 -5.13 6.31 36.46
C ASP A 440 -6.43 5.57 36.82
N SER A 441 -7.25 5.24 35.83
CA SER A 441 -8.55 4.59 36.02
C SER A 441 -8.81 3.55 34.92
N PRO A 442 -9.64 2.54 35.19
CA PRO A 442 -10.06 1.61 34.16
C PRO A 442 -10.90 2.34 33.09
N ALA A 443 -10.23 2.78 32.02
CA ALA A 443 -10.93 3.42 30.91
C ALA A 443 -10.21 3.15 29.58
N LEU A 444 -11.00 2.96 28.55
CA LEU A 444 -10.59 2.88 27.15
C LEU A 444 -10.79 4.22 26.47
N ARG A 445 -9.74 4.79 25.95
CA ARG A 445 -9.72 6.07 25.24
C ARG A 445 -9.36 5.91 23.78
N PHE A 446 -9.83 6.88 22.97
CA PHE A 446 -9.66 6.85 21.53
C PHE A 446 -9.41 8.24 20.94
N ILE A 447 -8.54 8.30 19.91
CA ILE A 447 -8.29 9.48 19.08
C ILE A 447 -8.65 9.12 17.65
N GLU A 448 -9.68 9.76 17.08
CA GLU A 448 -10.17 9.43 15.75
C GLU A 448 -9.14 9.73 14.65
N GLN A 449 -8.39 10.82 14.78
CA GLN A 449 -7.36 11.21 13.80
C GLN A 449 -6.32 10.12 13.58
N ASP A 450 -5.97 9.35 14.59
CA ASP A 450 -4.92 8.34 14.53
C ASP A 450 -5.43 6.97 14.05
N CYS A 451 -6.74 6.78 13.95
CA CYS A 451 -7.34 5.52 13.54
C CYS A 451 -7.25 5.30 12.03
N VAL A 452 -6.61 4.19 11.61
CA VAL A 452 -6.45 3.81 10.19
C VAL A 452 -7.43 2.73 9.73
N GLN A 453 -8.47 2.46 10.49
CA GLN A 453 -9.52 1.48 10.17
C GLN A 453 -8.98 0.09 9.77
N CYS A 454 -7.91 -0.36 10.42
CA CYS A 454 -7.28 -1.65 10.11
C CYS A 454 -8.05 -2.87 10.65
N GLY A 455 -9.03 -2.67 11.53
CA GLY A 455 -9.88 -3.73 12.08
C GLY A 455 -9.24 -4.63 13.14
N LEU A 456 -7.97 -4.44 13.49
CA LEU A 456 -7.25 -5.29 14.46
C LEU A 456 -7.92 -5.27 15.83
N CYS A 457 -8.35 -4.12 16.33
CA CYS A 457 -9.01 -3.98 17.63
C CYS A 457 -10.35 -4.73 17.68
N VAL A 458 -11.10 -4.75 16.59
CA VAL A 458 -12.37 -5.49 16.48
C VAL A 458 -12.10 -6.99 16.52
N LYS A 459 -11.11 -7.47 15.74
CA LYS A 459 -10.72 -8.90 15.72
C LYS A 459 -10.14 -9.39 17.05
N ALA A 460 -9.38 -8.54 17.75
CA ALA A 460 -8.73 -8.89 19.02
C ALA A 460 -9.64 -8.77 20.24
N CYS A 461 -10.85 -8.24 20.09
CA CYS A 461 -11.78 -8.10 21.20
C CYS A 461 -12.44 -9.45 21.55
N PRO A 462 -12.14 -10.07 22.71
CA PRO A 462 -12.69 -11.38 23.07
C PRO A 462 -14.21 -11.31 23.38
N GLU A 463 -14.69 -10.12 23.74
CA GLU A 463 -16.10 -9.90 24.08
C GLU A 463 -16.90 -9.27 22.91
N GLN A 464 -16.26 -9.07 21.73
CA GLN A 464 -16.87 -8.48 20.52
C GLN A 464 -17.54 -7.11 20.77
N ALA A 465 -17.00 -6.38 21.75
CA ALA A 465 -17.57 -5.09 22.20
C ALA A 465 -17.25 -3.91 21.28
N LEU A 466 -16.45 -4.09 20.20
CA LEU A 466 -15.98 -3.01 19.35
C LEU A 466 -16.51 -3.15 17.92
N SER A 467 -16.88 -2.02 17.35
CA SER A 467 -17.18 -1.88 15.92
C SER A 467 -16.40 -0.71 15.32
N ALA A 468 -16.14 -0.78 14.01
CA ALA A 468 -15.40 0.23 13.27
C ALA A 468 -16.29 0.82 12.18
N THR A 469 -16.44 2.15 12.15
CA THR A 469 -17.28 2.87 11.20
C THR A 469 -16.43 3.83 10.37
N PRO A 470 -16.31 3.63 9.04
CA PRO A 470 -15.61 4.53 8.15
C PRO A 470 -16.28 5.89 8.05
N GLN A 471 -15.57 6.94 8.41
CA GLN A 471 -16.06 8.33 8.37
C GLN A 471 -14.90 9.32 8.40
N LEU A 472 -15.17 10.58 8.08
CA LEU A 472 -14.31 11.71 8.39
C LEU A 472 -15.05 12.71 9.26
N ASN A 473 -14.50 13.01 10.42
CA ASN A 473 -15.01 14.06 11.28
C ASN A 473 -14.33 15.39 10.91
N TRP A 474 -15.08 16.30 10.33
CA TRP A 474 -14.60 17.63 9.90
C TRP A 474 -14.39 18.59 11.06
N ASN A 475 -14.85 18.26 12.27
CA ASN A 475 -14.49 18.98 13.47
C ASN A 475 -13.08 18.58 13.92
N LYS A 476 -12.08 19.42 13.60
CA LYS A 476 -10.67 19.21 13.94
C LYS A 476 -10.46 18.91 15.43
N ALA A 477 -11.05 19.73 16.30
CA ALA A 477 -10.90 19.59 17.74
C ALA A 477 -11.49 18.26 18.26
N ALA A 478 -12.64 17.84 17.74
CA ALA A 478 -13.25 16.56 18.09
C ALA A 478 -12.41 15.37 17.55
N ARG A 479 -11.92 15.46 16.31
CA ARG A 479 -11.12 14.42 15.67
C ARG A 479 -9.78 14.21 16.38
N GLN A 480 -9.12 15.30 16.83
CA GLN A 480 -7.85 15.27 17.57
C GLN A 480 -8.04 15.05 19.07
N GLY A 481 -9.23 15.28 19.56
CA GLY A 481 -9.56 15.12 20.97
C GLY A 481 -9.56 13.68 21.42
N VAL A 482 -9.23 13.48 22.70
CA VAL A 482 -9.32 12.18 23.34
C VAL A 482 -10.77 11.93 23.75
N VAL A 483 -11.37 10.87 23.23
CA VAL A 483 -12.74 10.44 23.58
C VAL A 483 -12.65 9.23 24.50
N THR A 484 -13.39 9.21 25.62
CA THR A 484 -13.54 8.04 26.46
C THR A 484 -14.64 7.14 25.90
N LEU A 485 -14.27 5.98 25.39
CA LEU A 485 -15.20 4.99 24.82
C LEU A 485 -15.93 4.20 25.91
N HIS A 486 -15.22 3.83 26.97
CA HIS A 486 -15.74 3.15 28.14
C HIS A 486 -14.88 3.44 29.36
N GLN A 487 -15.52 3.60 30.52
CA GLN A 487 -14.88 3.80 31.82
C GLN A 487 -15.75 3.19 32.91
N GLU A 488 -15.10 2.62 33.92
CA GLU A 488 -15.79 2.11 35.12
C GLU A 488 -14.99 2.35 36.39
N GLU A 489 -15.62 2.19 37.53
CA GLU A 489 -14.95 2.20 38.81
C GLU A 489 -14.04 0.95 38.98
N PRO A 490 -12.84 1.11 39.54
CA PRO A 490 -11.97 -0.03 39.76
C PRO A 490 -12.50 -0.94 40.89
N ALA A 491 -12.37 -2.25 40.68
CA ALA A 491 -12.58 -3.23 41.73
C ALA A 491 -11.61 -2.99 42.88
N LYS A 492 -12.14 -3.01 44.10
CA LYS A 492 -11.35 -2.91 45.35
C LYS A 492 -10.99 -4.29 45.84
N CYS A 493 -9.73 -4.49 46.20
CA CYS A 493 -9.24 -5.73 46.78
C CYS A 493 -10.05 -6.11 48.05
N LEU A 494 -10.54 -7.32 48.14
CA LEU A 494 -11.33 -7.80 49.28
C LEU A 494 -10.56 -7.72 50.62
N ARG A 495 -9.22 -7.76 50.59
CA ARG A 495 -8.38 -7.77 51.80
C ARG A 495 -7.86 -6.38 52.18
N CYS A 496 -7.23 -5.65 51.26
CA CYS A 496 -6.59 -4.36 51.54
C CYS A 496 -7.32 -3.15 51.00
N HIS A 497 -8.44 -3.32 50.27
CA HIS A 497 -9.27 -2.29 49.66
C HIS A 497 -8.58 -1.41 48.63
N LYS A 498 -7.33 -1.73 48.20
CA LYS A 498 -6.64 -1.05 47.10
C LYS A 498 -7.36 -1.29 45.79
N PRO A 499 -7.62 -0.26 44.96
CA PRO A 499 -8.12 -0.43 43.60
C PRO A 499 -7.05 -1.17 42.78
N PHE A 500 -7.44 -2.15 41.91
CA PHE A 500 -6.45 -2.96 41.21
C PHE A 500 -6.81 -3.45 39.82
N ALA A 501 -8.10 -3.56 39.48
CA ALA A 501 -8.56 -4.07 38.17
C ALA A 501 -9.91 -3.48 37.80
N PRO A 502 -10.34 -3.58 36.50
CA PRO A 502 -11.72 -3.25 36.12
C PRO A 502 -12.73 -4.16 36.85
N GLN A 503 -13.85 -3.59 37.34
CA GLN A 503 -14.89 -4.34 38.05
C GLN A 503 -15.55 -5.39 37.15
N SER A 504 -15.84 -5.01 35.88
CA SER A 504 -16.43 -5.90 34.88
C SER A 504 -15.55 -7.12 34.61
N MET A 505 -14.22 -6.93 34.52
CA MET A 505 -13.26 -8.01 34.32
C MET A 505 -13.28 -9.00 35.48
N ILE A 506 -13.28 -8.52 36.73
CA ILE A 506 -13.34 -9.40 37.92
C ILE A 506 -14.66 -10.20 37.92
N THR A 507 -15.78 -9.55 37.65
CA THR A 507 -17.10 -10.19 37.58
C THR A 507 -17.16 -11.24 36.47
N MET A 508 -16.63 -10.93 35.29
CA MET A 508 -16.55 -11.87 34.18
C MET A 508 -15.68 -13.08 34.51
N LEU A 509 -14.49 -12.89 35.08
CA LEU A 509 -13.60 -13.97 35.47
C LEU A 509 -14.24 -14.88 36.51
N GLN A 510 -14.86 -14.30 37.56
CA GLN A 510 -15.59 -15.08 38.56
C GLN A 510 -16.73 -15.89 37.97
N THR A 511 -17.44 -15.32 36.98
CA THR A 511 -18.55 -16.01 36.30
C THR A 511 -18.05 -17.15 35.42
N LYS A 512 -17.04 -16.91 34.59
CA LYS A 512 -16.46 -17.91 33.65
C LYS A 512 -15.74 -19.06 34.40
N LEU A 513 -15.11 -18.76 35.54
CA LEU A 513 -14.34 -19.74 36.29
C LEU A 513 -15.16 -20.50 37.36
N ARG A 514 -16.39 -20.07 37.60
CA ARG A 514 -17.31 -20.77 38.50
C ARG A 514 -17.56 -22.19 38.01
N GLY A 515 -17.22 -23.19 38.84
CA GLY A 515 -17.34 -24.62 38.49
C GLY A 515 -16.11 -25.23 37.81
N HIS A 516 -15.07 -24.45 37.53
CA HIS A 516 -13.78 -25.00 37.12
C HIS A 516 -13.09 -25.66 38.31
N SER A 517 -12.41 -26.80 38.11
CA SER A 517 -11.81 -27.61 39.18
C SER A 517 -10.89 -26.81 40.15
N HIS A 518 -10.12 -25.87 39.63
CA HIS A 518 -9.23 -25.01 40.43
C HIS A 518 -9.96 -23.87 41.17
N PHE A 519 -11.23 -23.60 40.84
CA PHE A 519 -12.06 -22.55 41.44
C PHE A 519 -13.35 -23.12 42.04
N ALA A 520 -13.31 -24.38 42.46
CA ALA A 520 -14.48 -25.08 42.97
C ALA A 520 -14.95 -24.58 44.37
N THR A 521 -14.08 -23.88 45.10
CA THR A 521 -14.40 -23.35 46.42
C THR A 521 -14.68 -21.84 46.37
N PRO A 522 -15.54 -21.31 47.27
CA PRO A 522 -15.77 -19.88 47.39
C PRO A 522 -14.48 -19.07 47.65
N GLU A 523 -13.57 -19.59 48.42
CA GLU A 523 -12.27 -18.97 48.77
C GLU A 523 -11.42 -18.81 47.51
N ALA A 524 -11.35 -19.85 46.66
CA ALA A 524 -10.62 -19.79 45.39
C ALA A 524 -11.20 -18.74 44.42
N LEU A 525 -12.53 -18.62 44.34
CA LEU A 525 -13.21 -17.57 43.58
C LEU A 525 -12.97 -16.15 44.14
N ASN A 526 -12.95 -16.01 45.48
CA ASN A 526 -12.69 -14.74 46.15
C ASN A 526 -11.26 -14.24 45.92
N ARG A 527 -10.27 -15.13 45.69
CA ARG A 527 -8.90 -14.74 45.32
C ARG A 527 -8.84 -13.96 44.01
N ILE A 528 -9.77 -14.18 43.08
CA ILE A 528 -9.89 -13.39 41.83
C ILE A 528 -10.14 -11.91 42.15
N ALA A 529 -10.89 -11.62 43.24
CA ALA A 529 -11.17 -10.25 43.67
C ALA A 529 -10.14 -9.70 44.68
N MET A 530 -8.94 -10.27 44.76
CA MET A 530 -7.81 -9.75 45.53
C MET A 530 -6.73 -9.22 44.61
N CYS A 531 -6.03 -8.14 45.01
CA CYS A 531 -4.84 -7.67 44.31
C CYS A 531 -3.73 -8.72 44.36
N GLU A 532 -2.72 -8.59 43.49
CA GLU A 532 -1.63 -9.56 43.35
C GLU A 532 -0.95 -9.89 44.68
N ASP A 533 -0.60 -8.85 45.46
CA ASP A 533 0.05 -9.01 46.77
C ASP A 533 -0.81 -9.80 47.76
N CYS A 534 -2.08 -9.40 47.89
CA CYS A 534 -3.00 -10.06 48.81
C CYS A 534 -3.36 -11.49 48.40
N ARG A 535 -3.41 -11.76 47.11
CA ARG A 535 -3.64 -13.09 46.54
C ARG A 535 -2.50 -14.05 46.91
N VAL A 536 -1.26 -13.59 46.75
CA VAL A 536 -0.06 -14.35 47.09
C VAL A 536 -0.05 -14.66 48.59
N VAL A 537 -0.29 -13.65 49.43
CA VAL A 537 -0.33 -13.84 50.89
C VAL A 537 -1.44 -14.83 51.29
N ASP A 538 -2.64 -14.70 50.74
CA ASP A 538 -3.76 -15.62 51.03
C ASP A 538 -3.46 -17.07 50.60
N MET A 539 -2.79 -17.25 49.46
CA MET A 539 -2.34 -18.58 49.02
C MET A 539 -1.31 -19.19 49.98
N PHE A 540 -0.33 -18.42 50.44
CA PHE A 540 0.66 -18.91 51.41
C PHE A 540 0.05 -19.21 52.78
N GLU A 541 -0.87 -18.39 53.28
CA GLU A 541 -1.61 -18.65 54.51
C GLU A 541 -2.44 -19.94 54.41
N ALA A 542 -3.13 -20.15 53.27
CA ALA A 542 -3.88 -21.37 53.02
C ALA A 542 -2.98 -22.61 52.97
N MET A 543 -1.80 -22.52 52.33
CA MET A 543 -0.81 -23.59 52.29
C MET A 543 -0.21 -23.89 53.68
N ALA A 544 -0.02 -22.89 54.55
CA ALA A 544 0.47 -23.07 55.90
C ALA A 544 -0.55 -23.78 56.81
N HIS A 545 -1.86 -23.53 56.55
CA HIS A 545 -2.94 -24.20 57.31
C HIS A 545 -3.24 -25.62 56.82
N ASP A 546 -3.07 -25.91 55.53
CA ASP A 546 -3.29 -27.23 54.90
C ASP A 546 -2.18 -27.54 53.89
N PRO A 547 -1.05 -28.12 54.33
CA PRO A 547 0.08 -28.49 53.47
C PRO A 547 -0.28 -29.51 52.37
N GLU A 548 -1.33 -30.31 52.54
CA GLU A 548 -1.76 -31.30 51.55
C GLU A 548 -2.43 -30.66 50.33
N GLN A 549 -2.85 -29.40 50.39
CA GLN A 549 -3.34 -28.68 49.23
C GLN A 549 -2.28 -28.52 48.15
N GLN A 550 -0.99 -28.54 48.45
CA GLN A 550 0.09 -28.51 47.47
C GLN A 550 0.07 -29.71 46.50
N LEU A 551 -0.51 -30.81 46.90
CA LEU A 551 -0.61 -32.04 46.09
C LEU A 551 -1.83 -32.08 45.19
N LYS A 552 -2.70 -31.07 45.28
CA LYS A 552 -3.96 -30.97 44.48
C LYS A 552 -3.87 -29.99 43.31
N TYR A 553 -2.70 -29.32 43.10
CA TYR A 553 -2.48 -28.36 41.99
C TYR A 553 -1.45 -28.87 41.00
#